data_6ae2abab5e91837c2f5a62713357c13d
#
_entry.id   6ae2abab5e91837c2f5a62713357c13d
#
_cell.length_a   1.000
_cell.length_b   1.000
_cell.length_c   1.000
_cell.angle_alpha   90.00
_cell.angle_beta   90.00
_cell.angle_gamma   90.00
#
_symmetry.space_group_name_H-M   'P 1'
#
loop_
_entity.id
_entity.type
_entity.pdbx_description
1 polymer ?
#
loop_
_entity_poly.entity_id
_entity_poly.type
_entity_poly.pdbx_seq_one_letter_code
_entity_poly.pdbx_strand_id
1 'polypeptide(L)'
;GNKPEWYLAHFTRIQRMVERDKNHPSIIMWSMGNEGGDGVNFIACANWIRSKDPSRPVHYERAEDRDHVDIYTPMYPGVEWLKKWASKKHERPLIMCEYMHAMGNSLGGMSDYWDLIRKEPQLQGGCIWDWVDQGLRKKSEDGKIFFAYGGDFGPPDKPSDGNFLINGLVQPDRKPN
;
A
#
# COMPACT_ATOMS: atom_id res chain seq x y z
N GLY A 1 11.71 -3.72 -11.72
CA GLY A 1 12.56 -4.40 -10.75
C GLY A 1 13.64 -5.27 -11.36
N ASN A 2 13.47 -5.76 -12.62
CA ASN A 2 14.35 -6.77 -13.21
C ASN A 2 15.40 -6.21 -14.21
N LYS A 3 15.51 -4.91 -14.36
CA LYS A 3 16.48 -4.26 -15.27
C LYS A 3 17.66 -3.74 -14.45
N PRO A 4 18.88 -4.35 -14.58
CA PRO A 4 20.04 -4.00 -13.74
C PRO A 4 20.46 -2.53 -13.83
N GLU A 5 20.24 -1.88 -14.96
CA GLU A 5 20.54 -0.44 -15.14
C GLU A 5 19.77 0.47 -14.21
N TRP A 6 18.64 0.00 -13.62
CA TRP A 6 17.85 0.73 -12.62
C TRP A 6 18.25 0.40 -11.18
N TYR A 7 19.23 -0.48 -10.97
CA TYR A 7 19.63 -0.91 -9.63
C TYR A 7 19.93 0.28 -8.70
N LEU A 8 20.75 1.21 -9.14
CA LEU A 8 21.13 2.35 -8.32
C LEU A 8 19.93 3.22 -7.92
N ALA A 9 18.95 3.37 -8.82
CA ALA A 9 17.74 4.11 -8.54
C ALA A 9 16.85 3.41 -7.48
N HIS A 10 16.72 2.08 -7.52
CA HIS A 10 16.04 1.31 -6.47
C HIS A 10 16.82 1.36 -5.16
N PHE A 11 18.09 1.01 -5.21
CA PHE A 11 18.95 0.88 -4.05
C PHE A 11 19.06 2.17 -3.24
N THR A 12 19.34 3.30 -3.88
CA THR A 12 19.53 4.58 -3.16
C THR A 12 18.25 5.04 -2.46
N ARG A 13 17.06 4.77 -3.01
CA ARG A 13 15.79 5.10 -2.34
C ARG A 13 15.61 4.27 -1.07
N ILE A 14 15.83 2.98 -1.16
CA ILE A 14 15.71 2.05 -0.04
C ILE A 14 16.77 2.35 1.02
N GLN A 15 18.01 2.55 0.60
CA GLN A 15 19.10 2.92 1.52
C GLN A 15 18.77 4.19 2.31
N ARG A 16 18.35 5.25 1.63
CA ARG A 16 17.97 6.52 2.27
C ARG A 16 16.80 6.35 3.24
N MET A 17 15.80 5.56 2.89
CA MET A 17 14.67 5.27 3.76
C MET A 17 15.16 4.58 5.05
N VAL A 18 15.86 3.47 4.92
CA VAL A 18 16.30 2.69 6.06
C VAL A 18 17.28 3.49 6.95
N GLU A 19 18.27 4.15 6.36
CA GLU A 19 19.25 4.93 7.13
C GLU A 19 18.63 6.13 7.86
N ARG A 20 17.63 6.77 7.26
CA ARG A 20 16.89 7.87 7.90
C ARG A 20 16.01 7.36 9.05
N ASP A 21 15.32 6.25 8.83
CA ASP A 21 14.15 5.88 9.64
C ASP A 21 14.41 4.71 10.61
N LYS A 22 15.56 4.05 10.55
CA LYS A 22 15.91 2.87 11.38
C LYS A 22 15.76 3.08 12.89
N ASN A 23 15.88 4.31 13.36
CA ASN A 23 15.77 4.65 14.79
C ASN A 23 14.32 4.98 15.22
N HIS A 24 13.34 4.87 14.33
CA HIS A 24 11.93 5.06 14.67
C HIS A 24 11.31 3.74 15.15
N PRO A 25 10.93 3.61 16.44
CA PRO A 25 10.39 2.36 16.98
C PRO A 25 9.00 2.02 16.44
N SER A 26 8.28 2.99 15.87
CA SER A 26 6.98 2.77 15.23
C SER A 26 7.07 2.02 13.89
N ILE A 27 8.25 1.95 13.29
CA ILE A 27 8.46 1.16 12.08
C ILE A 27 8.62 -0.30 12.47
N ILE A 28 7.69 -1.14 12.04
CA ILE A 28 7.66 -2.57 12.36
C ILE A 28 8.13 -3.45 11.20
N MET A 29 8.17 -2.94 9.99
CA MET A 29 8.63 -3.65 8.79
C MET A 29 9.12 -2.67 7.72
N TRP A 30 9.92 -3.18 6.78
CA TRP A 30 10.41 -2.41 5.64
C TRP A 30 9.66 -2.80 4.36
N SER A 31 9.07 -1.81 3.70
CA SER A 31 8.47 -1.97 2.39
C SER A 31 9.42 -1.48 1.30
N MET A 32 9.67 -2.32 0.30
CA MET A 32 10.63 -1.98 -0.75
C MET A 32 10.04 -1.15 -1.89
N GLY A 33 8.74 -0.91 -1.90
CA GLY A 33 8.10 -0.07 -2.91
C GLY A 33 6.72 -0.54 -3.30
N ASN A 34 6.21 0.01 -4.41
CA ASN A 34 4.88 -0.25 -4.94
C ASN A 34 4.94 -0.43 -6.46
N GLU A 35 4.32 -1.49 -6.98
CA GLU A 35 4.03 -1.77 -8.39
C GLU A 35 5.21 -1.65 -9.38
N GLY A 36 6.44 -1.75 -8.90
CA GLY A 36 7.67 -1.61 -9.73
C GLY A 36 8.09 -2.89 -10.50
N GLY A 37 7.25 -3.91 -10.55
CA GLY A 37 7.64 -5.26 -10.97
C GLY A 37 8.63 -5.88 -9.96
N ASP A 38 9.04 -7.12 -10.16
CA ASP A 38 10.01 -7.77 -9.26
C ASP A 38 11.26 -8.22 -10.02
N GLY A 39 12.32 -8.60 -9.30
CA GLY A 39 13.54 -9.16 -9.86
C GLY A 39 14.80 -8.78 -9.11
N VAL A 40 15.94 -8.84 -9.84
CA VAL A 40 17.28 -8.76 -9.25
C VAL A 40 17.54 -7.52 -8.40
N ASN A 41 16.93 -6.38 -8.75
CA ASN A 41 17.10 -5.15 -7.98
C ASN A 41 16.45 -5.25 -6.60
N PHE A 42 15.25 -5.82 -6.51
CA PHE A 42 14.55 -6.01 -5.23
C PHE A 42 15.21 -7.09 -4.38
N ILE A 43 15.70 -8.18 -4.99
CA ILE A 43 16.48 -9.21 -4.29
C ILE A 43 17.73 -8.59 -3.64
N ALA A 44 18.49 -7.80 -4.39
CA ALA A 44 19.67 -7.12 -3.87
C ALA A 44 19.32 -6.12 -2.75
N CYS A 45 18.22 -5.37 -2.90
CA CYS A 45 17.72 -4.45 -1.88
C CYS A 45 17.29 -5.18 -0.60
N ALA A 46 16.56 -6.28 -0.69
CA ALA A 46 16.15 -7.09 0.45
C ALA A 46 17.37 -7.62 1.23
N ASN A 47 18.36 -8.14 0.53
CA ASN A 47 19.59 -8.63 1.13
C ASN A 47 20.34 -7.51 1.87
N TRP A 48 20.40 -6.32 1.28
CA TRP A 48 21.02 -5.17 1.91
C TRP A 48 20.24 -4.74 3.17
N ILE A 49 18.90 -4.64 3.12
CA ILE A 49 18.07 -4.30 4.29
C ILE A 49 18.39 -5.27 5.44
N ARG A 50 18.30 -6.58 5.19
CA ARG A 50 18.57 -7.61 6.20
C ARG A 50 19.96 -7.52 6.79
N SER A 51 20.95 -7.09 6.01
CA SER A 51 22.33 -6.86 6.50
C SER A 51 22.45 -5.64 7.42
N LYS A 52 21.57 -4.65 7.27
CA LYS A 52 21.57 -3.40 8.04
C LYS A 52 20.62 -3.44 9.22
N ASP A 53 19.47 -4.06 9.06
CA ASP A 53 18.45 -4.21 10.08
C ASP A 53 17.86 -5.61 10.07
N PRO A 54 18.48 -6.58 10.72
CA PRO A 54 17.98 -7.93 10.82
C PRO A 54 16.77 -8.08 11.76
N SER A 55 16.37 -7.00 12.44
CA SER A 55 15.31 -7.04 13.45
C SER A 55 13.91 -6.85 12.86
N ARG A 56 13.79 -6.31 11.64
CA ARG A 56 12.52 -5.99 11.01
C ARG A 56 12.33 -6.81 9.74
N PRO A 57 11.12 -7.38 9.54
CA PRO A 57 10.81 -8.11 8.31
C PRO A 57 10.75 -7.17 7.10
N VAL A 58 11.01 -7.75 5.95
CA VAL A 58 10.98 -7.07 4.65
C VAL A 58 9.79 -7.58 3.85
N HIS A 59 9.04 -6.68 3.22
CA HIS A 59 8.00 -7.04 2.29
C HIS A 59 8.05 -6.25 0.99
N TYR A 60 7.42 -6.80 -0.04
CA TYR A 60 7.17 -6.16 -1.32
C TYR A 60 6.03 -6.87 -2.05
N GLU A 61 5.01 -6.14 -2.49
CA GLU A 61 3.78 -6.75 -2.99
C GLU A 61 3.98 -7.56 -4.28
N ARG A 62 4.85 -7.12 -5.21
CA ARG A 62 5.15 -7.86 -6.45
C ARG A 62 6.09 -9.05 -6.25
N ALA A 63 6.65 -9.23 -5.07
CA ALA A 63 7.42 -10.42 -4.75
C ALA A 63 6.54 -11.65 -4.52
N GLU A 64 5.26 -11.43 -4.24
CA GLU A 64 4.34 -12.54 -3.92
C GLU A 64 4.92 -13.41 -2.79
N ASP A 65 5.08 -14.72 -3.02
CA ASP A 65 5.62 -15.68 -2.04
C ASP A 65 7.08 -16.06 -2.32
N ARG A 66 7.89 -15.12 -2.81
CA ARG A 66 9.30 -15.37 -3.12
C ARG A 66 10.20 -15.20 -1.88
N ASP A 67 11.37 -15.84 -1.91
CA ASP A 67 12.28 -15.96 -0.76
C ASP A 67 12.91 -14.66 -0.27
N HIS A 68 12.89 -13.61 -1.07
CA HIS A 68 13.46 -12.33 -0.65
C HIS A 68 12.51 -11.44 0.16
N VAL A 69 11.30 -11.94 0.49
CA VAL A 69 10.35 -11.26 1.39
C VAL A 69 9.95 -12.16 2.56
N ASP A 70 9.57 -11.56 3.66
CA ASP A 70 9.23 -12.25 4.92
C ASP A 70 7.71 -12.25 5.16
N ILE A 71 6.96 -11.45 4.39
CA ILE A 71 5.51 -11.30 4.51
C ILE A 71 4.91 -11.39 3.10
N TYR A 72 3.83 -12.16 2.97
CA TYR A 72 3.03 -12.19 1.75
C TYR A 72 2.06 -11.00 1.75
N THR A 73 2.14 -10.14 0.74
CA THR A 73 1.44 -8.85 0.73
C THR A 73 0.59 -8.65 -0.53
N PRO A 74 -0.57 -9.33 -0.64
CA PRO A 74 -1.47 -9.15 -1.78
C PRO A 74 -2.17 -7.80 -1.73
N MET A 75 -2.50 -7.28 -2.93
CA MET A 75 -3.24 -6.05 -3.13
C MET A 75 -4.71 -6.37 -3.42
N TYR A 76 -5.64 -5.78 -2.68
CA TYR A 76 -7.09 -5.92 -2.82
C TYR A 76 -7.65 -7.36 -2.89
N PRO A 77 -7.18 -8.31 -2.10
CA PRO A 77 -7.80 -9.63 -2.07
C PRO A 77 -9.20 -9.52 -1.43
N GLY A 78 -10.20 -10.18 -2.03
CA GLY A 78 -11.53 -10.27 -1.43
C GLY A 78 -11.58 -11.25 -0.26
N VAL A 79 -12.61 -11.13 0.60
CA VAL A 79 -12.78 -11.96 1.81
C VAL A 79 -12.80 -13.46 1.48
N GLU A 80 -13.47 -13.87 0.42
CA GLU A 80 -13.52 -15.29 0.01
C GLU A 80 -12.16 -15.82 -0.44
N TRP A 81 -11.37 -14.98 -1.10
CA TRP A 81 -10.00 -15.33 -1.46
C TRP A 81 -9.13 -15.50 -0.20
N LEU A 82 -9.26 -14.59 0.78
CA LEU A 82 -8.54 -14.68 2.06
C LEU A 82 -8.93 -15.93 2.85
N LYS A 83 -10.21 -16.29 2.90
CA LYS A 83 -10.68 -17.57 3.51
C LYS A 83 -10.01 -18.78 2.86
N LYS A 84 -10.00 -18.81 1.52
CA LYS A 84 -9.36 -19.91 0.77
C LYS A 84 -7.86 -19.95 1.00
N TRP A 85 -7.20 -18.81 1.06
CA TRP A 85 -5.77 -18.73 1.35
C TRP A 85 -5.49 -19.23 2.77
N ALA A 86 -6.19 -18.73 3.77
CA ALA A 86 -6.02 -19.07 5.17
C ALA A 86 -6.39 -20.55 5.50
N SER A 87 -7.17 -21.21 4.64
CA SER A 87 -7.49 -22.65 4.82
C SER A 87 -6.28 -23.57 4.65
N LYS A 88 -5.15 -23.07 4.20
CA LYS A 88 -3.88 -23.77 4.06
C LYS A 88 -2.85 -23.21 5.03
N LYS A 89 -1.89 -24.04 5.42
CA LYS A 89 -0.74 -23.57 6.19
C LYS A 89 0.27 -22.91 5.24
N HIS A 90 0.70 -21.72 5.59
CA HIS A 90 1.74 -20.95 4.90
C HIS A 90 2.92 -20.71 5.84
N GLU A 91 4.11 -20.59 5.30
CA GLU A 91 5.32 -20.28 6.08
C GLU A 91 5.37 -18.78 6.48
N ARG A 92 4.76 -17.91 5.66
CA ARG A 92 4.76 -16.47 5.87
C ARG A 92 3.36 -15.99 6.24
N PRO A 93 3.25 -14.99 7.14
CA PRO A 93 1.99 -14.32 7.40
C PRO A 93 1.56 -13.47 6.20
N LEU A 94 0.28 -13.15 6.14
CA LEU A 94 -0.29 -12.26 5.15
C LEU A 94 -0.66 -10.92 5.77
N ILE A 95 -0.20 -9.83 5.14
CA ILE A 95 -0.68 -8.47 5.37
C ILE A 95 -1.08 -7.90 4.01
N MET A 96 -2.32 -7.47 3.84
CA MET A 96 -2.74 -6.80 2.61
C MET A 96 -1.97 -5.48 2.46
N CYS A 97 -1.22 -5.30 1.38
CA CYS A 97 -0.52 -4.04 1.14
C CYS A 97 -1.48 -2.89 0.87
N GLU A 98 -2.63 -3.20 0.25
CA GLU A 98 -3.74 -2.28 0.04
C GLU A 98 -5.07 -3.02 0.12
N TYR A 99 -6.07 -2.41 0.78
CA TYR A 99 -7.46 -2.83 0.77
C TYR A 99 -8.39 -1.64 1.07
N MET A 100 -9.69 -1.82 0.97
CA MET A 100 -10.72 -0.82 1.28
C MET A 100 -10.56 0.49 0.48
N HIS A 101 -10.36 0.38 -0.83
CA HIS A 101 -10.28 1.52 -1.74
C HIS A 101 -11.64 2.21 -1.82
N ALA A 102 -11.75 3.42 -1.26
CA ALA A 102 -13.01 4.14 -1.05
C ALA A 102 -13.47 4.98 -2.25
N MET A 103 -13.05 4.68 -3.46
CA MET A 103 -13.45 5.41 -4.64
C MET A 103 -14.87 5.02 -5.08
N GLY A 104 -15.77 6.00 -5.16
CA GLY A 104 -17.18 5.77 -5.48
C GLY A 104 -17.93 5.05 -4.37
N ASN A 105 -18.95 4.26 -4.71
CA ASN A 105 -19.74 3.48 -3.75
C ASN A 105 -19.08 2.11 -3.49
N SER A 106 -17.96 2.11 -2.81
CA SER A 106 -17.10 0.93 -2.66
C SER A 106 -16.76 0.56 -1.21
N LEU A 107 -17.03 1.41 -0.24
CA LEU A 107 -16.81 1.10 1.18
C LEU A 107 -17.92 0.19 1.71
N GLY A 108 -17.56 -1.01 2.09
CA GLY A 108 -18.46 -1.98 2.70
C GLY A 108 -17.72 -3.23 3.11
N GLY A 109 -18.27 -4.00 4.06
CA GLY A 109 -17.70 -5.28 4.45
C GLY A 109 -16.38 -5.22 5.23
N MET A 110 -16.00 -4.07 5.81
CA MET A 110 -14.78 -3.99 6.64
C MET A 110 -14.86 -4.95 7.84
N SER A 111 -16.04 -5.10 8.43
CA SER A 111 -16.29 -6.08 9.50
C SER A 111 -15.94 -7.50 9.06
N ASP A 112 -16.32 -7.89 7.85
CA ASP A 112 -16.09 -9.24 7.32
C ASP A 112 -14.59 -9.54 7.19
N TYR A 113 -13.80 -8.56 6.75
CA TYR A 113 -12.34 -8.67 6.73
C TYR A 113 -11.78 -8.87 8.15
N TRP A 114 -12.20 -8.03 9.09
CA TRP A 114 -11.63 -8.07 10.44
C TRP A 114 -12.12 -9.24 11.27
N ASP A 115 -13.32 -9.75 11.06
CA ASP A 115 -13.80 -10.98 11.67
C ASP A 115 -12.98 -12.19 11.20
N LEU A 116 -12.63 -12.21 9.91
CA LEU A 116 -11.74 -13.22 9.37
C LEU A 116 -10.31 -13.07 9.90
N ILE A 117 -9.74 -11.87 9.88
CA ILE A 117 -8.38 -11.59 10.35
C ILE A 117 -8.21 -11.99 11.83
N ARG A 118 -9.19 -11.67 12.67
CA ARG A 118 -9.14 -12.04 14.11
C ARG A 118 -9.22 -13.54 14.32
N LYS A 119 -9.86 -14.27 13.43
CA LYS A 119 -10.05 -15.72 13.50
C LYS A 119 -8.84 -16.49 13.00
N GLU A 120 -8.16 -16.00 11.98
CA GLU A 120 -7.12 -16.71 11.26
C GLU A 120 -5.72 -16.13 11.57
N PRO A 121 -4.89 -16.80 12.39
CA PRO A 121 -3.61 -16.26 12.87
C PRO A 121 -2.61 -15.92 11.76
N GLN A 122 -2.74 -16.52 10.58
CA GLN A 122 -1.89 -16.22 9.43
C GLN A 122 -2.23 -14.88 8.75
N LEU A 123 -3.43 -14.32 9.03
CA LEU A 123 -3.87 -13.03 8.53
C LEU A 123 -3.56 -11.96 9.57
N GLN A 124 -2.65 -11.06 9.28
CA GLN A 124 -2.15 -10.08 10.24
C GLN A 124 -2.72 -8.67 10.05
N GLY A 125 -3.57 -8.47 9.04
CA GLY A 125 -4.22 -7.19 8.78
C GLY A 125 -3.98 -6.64 7.38
N GLY A 126 -4.06 -5.33 7.24
CA GLY A 126 -3.86 -4.66 5.95
C GLY A 126 -3.72 -3.15 6.09
N CYS A 127 -3.19 -2.53 5.04
CA CYS A 127 -3.05 -1.08 4.91
C CYS A 127 -4.18 -0.56 4.02
N ILE A 128 -4.97 0.38 4.53
CA ILE A 128 -6.10 0.95 3.80
C ILE A 128 -5.59 1.88 2.71
N TRP A 129 -6.08 1.72 1.49
CA TRP A 129 -5.90 2.68 0.44
C TRP A 129 -7.22 3.39 0.10
N ASP A 130 -7.46 4.62 0.54
CA ASP A 130 -6.56 5.48 1.27
C ASP A 130 -7.19 5.84 2.64
N TRP A 131 -6.38 6.18 3.63
CA TRP A 131 -6.93 6.59 4.92
C TRP A 131 -7.62 7.95 4.85
N VAL A 132 -6.90 8.96 4.31
CA VAL A 132 -7.41 10.32 4.14
C VAL A 132 -7.60 10.61 2.67
N ASP A 133 -8.79 11.05 2.32
CA ASP A 133 -9.10 11.54 0.98
C ASP A 133 -8.12 12.66 0.55
N GLN A 134 -7.62 12.58 -0.67
CA GLN A 134 -6.56 13.45 -1.16
C GLN A 134 -7.09 14.72 -1.88
N GLY A 135 -8.40 14.98 -1.79
CA GLY A 135 -9.02 16.15 -2.39
C GLY A 135 -8.44 17.47 -1.88
N LEU A 136 -8.24 18.41 -2.78
CA LEU A 136 -7.74 19.76 -2.48
C LEU A 136 -8.87 20.76 -2.41
N ARG A 137 -8.82 21.71 -1.47
CA ARG A 137 -9.82 22.79 -1.39
C ARG A 137 -9.78 23.65 -2.64
N LYS A 138 -10.93 23.79 -3.28
CA LYS A 138 -11.15 24.65 -4.44
C LYS A 138 -12.43 25.43 -4.27
N LYS A 139 -12.53 26.57 -4.88
CA LYS A 139 -13.72 27.42 -4.92
C LYS A 139 -14.35 27.32 -6.31
N SER A 140 -15.64 27.00 -6.34
CA SER A 140 -16.43 27.00 -7.58
C SER A 140 -16.76 28.40 -8.04
N GLU A 141 -17.28 28.56 -9.26
CA GLU A 141 -17.64 29.86 -9.85
C GLU A 141 -18.74 30.55 -9.03
N ASP A 142 -19.66 29.81 -8.43
CA ASP A 142 -20.69 30.31 -7.52
C ASP A 142 -20.19 30.57 -6.09
N GLY A 143 -18.89 30.45 -5.86
CA GLY A 143 -18.23 30.81 -4.60
C GLY A 143 -18.24 29.71 -3.53
N LYS A 144 -18.78 28.52 -3.78
CA LYS A 144 -18.78 27.41 -2.83
C LYS A 144 -17.41 26.75 -2.73
N ILE A 145 -17.06 26.37 -1.51
CA ILE A 145 -15.83 25.57 -1.24
C ILE A 145 -16.18 24.09 -1.38
N PHE A 146 -15.36 23.37 -2.13
CA PHE A 146 -15.47 21.91 -2.27
C PHE A 146 -14.09 21.28 -2.28
N PHE A 147 -14.01 19.96 -2.16
CA PHE A 147 -12.78 19.20 -2.33
C PHE A 147 -12.70 18.70 -3.78
N ALA A 148 -11.71 19.22 -4.50
CA ALA A 148 -11.48 18.94 -5.89
C ALA A 148 -10.51 17.75 -6.07
N TYR A 149 -10.65 17.04 -7.16
CA TYR A 149 -9.81 15.91 -7.53
C TYR A 149 -9.18 16.09 -8.93
N GLY A 150 -8.44 15.10 -9.42
CA GLY A 150 -7.66 15.22 -10.66
C GLY A 150 -8.43 15.80 -11.86
N GLY A 151 -9.68 15.34 -12.08
CA GLY A 151 -10.54 15.84 -13.16
C GLY A 151 -10.98 17.31 -13.04
N ASP A 152 -10.86 17.91 -11.87
CA ASP A 152 -11.17 19.34 -11.62
C ASP A 152 -10.01 20.28 -11.92
N PHE A 153 -8.85 19.76 -12.31
CA PHE A 153 -7.64 20.51 -12.58
C PHE A 153 -7.17 20.36 -14.03
N GLY A 154 -6.58 21.42 -14.55
CA GLY A 154 -6.10 21.47 -15.92
C GLY A 154 -7.19 21.67 -16.95
N PRO A 155 -6.83 21.79 -18.23
CA PRO A 155 -7.78 21.96 -19.31
C PRO A 155 -8.49 20.64 -19.64
N PRO A 156 -9.77 20.69 -20.09
CA PRO A 156 -10.57 19.48 -20.34
C PRO A 156 -10.03 18.52 -21.41
N ASP A 157 -9.14 19.02 -22.27
CA ASP A 157 -8.51 18.25 -23.36
C ASP A 157 -7.24 17.51 -22.93
N LYS A 158 -6.82 17.64 -21.67
CA LYS A 158 -5.66 16.92 -21.14
C LYS A 158 -6.08 15.70 -20.32
N PRO A 159 -5.35 14.59 -20.43
CA PRO A 159 -5.57 13.42 -19.58
C PRO A 159 -5.48 13.80 -18.10
N SER A 160 -6.40 13.26 -17.32
CA SER A 160 -6.39 13.32 -15.85
C SER A 160 -6.87 11.99 -15.27
N ASP A 161 -6.58 11.75 -14.01
CA ASP A 161 -7.04 10.53 -13.32
C ASP A 161 -8.53 10.60 -12.87
N GLY A 162 -9.30 11.54 -13.42
CA GLY A 162 -10.72 11.70 -13.10
C GLY A 162 -10.94 11.90 -11.60
N ASN A 163 -11.69 11.01 -10.96
CA ASN A 163 -12.02 11.06 -9.53
C ASN A 163 -11.02 10.30 -8.63
N PHE A 164 -9.82 9.95 -9.12
CA PHE A 164 -8.88 9.08 -8.40
C PHE A 164 -8.48 9.60 -7.00
N LEU A 165 -8.38 10.89 -6.78
CA LEU A 165 -7.99 11.46 -5.49
C LEU A 165 -9.07 11.36 -4.40
N ILE A 166 -10.29 10.88 -4.74
CA ILE A 166 -11.40 10.70 -3.81
C ILE A 166 -11.54 9.22 -3.48
N ASN A 167 -10.71 8.74 -2.60
CA ASN A 167 -10.56 7.33 -2.23
C ASN A 167 -10.27 7.10 -0.75
N GLY A 168 -10.44 8.11 0.09
CA GLY A 168 -10.18 8.04 1.53
C GLY A 168 -11.34 7.51 2.36
N LEU A 169 -11.03 6.80 3.46
CA LEU A 169 -12.00 6.44 4.50
C LEU A 169 -12.55 7.66 5.25
N VAL A 170 -11.74 8.70 5.33
CA VAL A 170 -12.12 9.97 5.92
C VAL A 170 -11.91 11.10 4.90
N GLN A 171 -12.70 12.14 5.03
CA GLN A 171 -12.64 13.30 4.15
C GLN A 171 -11.28 14.03 4.25
N PRO A 172 -10.91 14.91 3.29
CA PRO A 172 -9.64 15.63 3.33
C PRO A 172 -9.46 16.50 4.58
N ASP A 173 -10.54 16.93 5.23
CA ASP A 173 -10.54 17.64 6.52
C ASP A 173 -10.58 16.70 7.75
N ARG A 174 -10.40 15.39 7.54
CA ARG A 174 -10.39 14.31 8.54
C ARG A 174 -11.74 14.03 9.21
N LYS A 175 -12.82 14.50 8.63
CA LYS A 175 -14.15 14.06 9.07
C LYS A 175 -14.46 12.68 8.53
N PRO A 176 -15.21 11.85 9.26
CA PRO A 176 -15.70 10.58 8.71
C PRO A 176 -16.54 10.80 7.43
N ASN A 177 -16.42 9.90 6.48
CA ASN A 177 -17.30 9.82 5.30
C ASN A 177 -18.66 9.25 5.68
#